data_956221abb65a18df266c4e68069acb16
#
_entry.id   956221abb65a18df266c4e68069acb16
#
_cell.length_a   1.000
_cell.length_b   1.000
_cell.length_c   1.000
_cell.angle_alpha   90.00
_cell.angle_beta   90.00
_cell.angle_gamma   90.00
#
_symmetry.space_group_name_H-M   'P 1'
#
loop_
_entity.id
_entity.type
_entity.pdbx_description
1 polymer ?
#
loop_
_entity_poly.entity_id
_entity_poly.type
_entity_poly.pdbx_seq_one_letter_code
_entity_poly.pdbx_strand_id
1 'polypeptide(L)'
;YSCCFRDEDETVYIENMPDVRDTNVLLCAMENIGVIVKRTDRHKVTLNASNISELVVEDENIKKIRASYYLIGALLGKYKHAEVALPGGCDIGCRAIDQHIKGFRALGAEVKIEHGLIKTHAEHLRGSHIYMDVVSVGATINIMMAAVMAEGTTIIENSAKEPHVVDLANFLNSMGANIKGAGTDVIRIKGVSHLHGTEYAVIPDQIEAGTFMFAAAVTKGDVTVKNVIPKHLESITAKLLEIGCEVEEADDCIRVVASKPLQHTQVKTLPYPGFPTDMQPQITVALGLSKGTSIVTESIFENRFKYVDELTRMGANIKVEGNTAIIDGVSRYTGANISAPDLRAGAALVLAAMSAEGFSTVDDIRYIERGYEDFHLKLQGLGAQIELIETERDLRKFKLKIG
;
A
#
# COMPACT_ATOMS: atom_id res chain seq x y z
N TYR A 1 6.50 10.22 2.46
CA TYR A 1 6.70 11.35 3.38
C TYR A 1 7.34 12.50 2.61
N SER A 2 6.59 13.55 2.32
CA SER A 2 7.13 14.71 1.61
C SER A 2 7.56 15.78 2.60
N CYS A 3 8.83 16.13 2.52
CA CYS A 3 9.46 17.05 3.45
C CYS A 3 9.10 18.51 3.16
N CYS A 4 8.61 19.23 4.18
CA CYS A 4 8.27 20.64 4.11
C CYS A 4 9.29 21.46 4.93
N PHE A 5 10.44 21.80 4.37
CA PHE A 5 11.50 22.55 5.07
C PHE A 5 11.53 24.02 4.71
N ARG A 6 12.06 24.83 5.62
CA ARG A 6 12.22 26.27 5.44
C ARG A 6 13.67 26.72 5.48
N ASP A 7 14.59 26.00 6.13
CA ASP A 7 15.97 26.40 6.30
C ASP A 7 16.95 25.45 5.59
N GLU A 8 18.05 26.00 5.09
CA GLU A 8 19.06 25.34 4.26
C GLU A 8 19.78 24.16 4.96
N ASP A 9 19.74 24.10 6.28
CA ASP A 9 20.45 23.09 7.08
C ASP A 9 19.55 21.93 7.59
N GLU A 10 18.25 21.88 7.25
CA GLU A 10 17.34 20.90 7.82
C GLU A 10 17.15 19.70 6.90
N THR A 11 17.89 18.67 7.16
CA THR A 11 17.90 17.43 6.40
C THR A 11 17.06 16.37 7.11
N VAL A 12 16.28 15.60 6.36
CA VAL A 12 15.55 14.43 6.85
C VAL A 12 16.31 13.16 6.47
N TYR A 13 16.51 12.30 7.45
CA TYR A 13 17.09 10.97 7.28
C TYR A 13 15.98 9.94 7.42
N ILE A 14 15.71 9.19 6.37
CA ILE A 14 14.69 8.14 6.35
C ILE A 14 15.39 6.78 6.33
N GLU A 15 15.06 5.93 7.28
CA GLU A 15 15.49 4.54 7.36
C GLU A 15 14.33 3.58 7.07
N ASN A 16 14.64 2.34 6.80
CA ASN A 16 13.69 1.27 6.47
C ASN A 16 12.80 1.60 5.27
N MET A 17 13.32 2.36 4.31
CA MET A 17 12.60 2.66 3.08
C MET A 17 12.77 1.50 2.09
N PRO A 18 11.68 0.92 1.55
CA PRO A 18 11.80 -0.19 0.60
C PRO A 18 12.37 0.29 -0.74
N ASP A 19 13.21 -0.57 -1.36
CA ASP A 19 13.72 -0.36 -2.69
C ASP A 19 12.76 -0.94 -3.75
N VAL A 20 11.59 -0.29 -3.89
CA VAL A 20 10.55 -0.68 -4.83
C VAL A 20 10.31 0.40 -5.87
N ARG A 21 9.69 0.03 -6.98
CA ARG A 21 9.49 0.93 -8.11
C ARG A 21 8.72 2.20 -7.74
N ASP A 22 7.65 2.11 -6.97
CA ASP A 22 6.81 3.27 -6.64
C ASP A 22 7.56 4.28 -5.76
N THR A 23 8.40 3.82 -4.81
CA THR A 23 9.25 4.73 -4.01
C THR A 23 10.32 5.41 -4.87
N ASN A 24 10.96 4.67 -5.78
CA ASN A 24 11.99 5.21 -6.66
C ASN A 24 11.42 6.26 -7.64
N VAL A 25 10.23 6.02 -8.19
CA VAL A 25 9.53 7.01 -9.04
C VAL A 25 9.18 8.27 -8.24
N LEU A 26 8.73 8.14 -6.99
CA LEU A 26 8.43 9.30 -6.15
C LEU A 26 9.70 10.10 -5.81
N LEU A 27 10.80 9.44 -5.47
CA LEU A 27 12.08 10.11 -5.21
C LEU A 27 12.58 10.87 -6.44
N CYS A 28 12.50 10.26 -7.62
CA CYS A 28 12.86 10.92 -8.88
C CYS A 28 11.98 12.15 -9.16
N ALA A 29 10.68 12.06 -8.91
CA ALA A 29 9.78 13.21 -9.04
C ALA A 29 10.11 14.34 -8.04
N MET A 30 10.54 13.99 -6.82
CA MET A 30 11.01 14.97 -5.85
C MET A 30 12.31 15.64 -6.32
N GLU A 31 13.27 14.89 -6.89
CA GLU A 31 14.48 15.47 -7.50
C GLU A 31 14.15 16.44 -8.64
N ASN A 32 13.20 16.09 -9.49
CA ASN A 32 12.78 16.94 -10.62
C ASN A 32 12.21 18.29 -10.19
N ILE A 33 11.64 18.40 -9.00
CA ILE A 33 11.16 19.68 -8.45
C ILE A 33 12.21 20.41 -7.60
N GLY A 34 13.40 19.86 -7.45
CA GLY A 34 14.53 20.49 -6.77
C GLY A 34 14.84 19.97 -5.37
N VAL A 35 14.21 18.85 -4.93
CA VAL A 35 14.63 18.19 -3.69
C VAL A 35 15.98 17.50 -3.90
N ILE A 36 16.93 17.74 -3.00
CA ILE A 36 18.18 16.99 -2.99
C ILE A 36 17.92 15.63 -2.35
N VAL A 37 18.00 14.59 -3.16
CA VAL A 37 17.81 13.18 -2.73
C VAL A 37 19.17 12.49 -2.75
N LYS A 38 19.57 11.90 -1.63
CA LYS A 38 20.80 11.14 -1.54
C LYS A 38 20.53 9.78 -0.90
N ARG A 39 20.64 8.72 -1.66
CA ARG A 39 20.60 7.36 -1.14
C ARG A 39 21.94 7.03 -0.49
N THR A 40 21.93 6.80 0.82
CA THR A 40 23.14 6.48 1.61
C THR A 40 23.35 4.99 1.76
N ASP A 41 22.27 4.23 1.68
CA ASP A 41 22.21 2.76 1.69
C ASP A 41 20.98 2.32 0.87
N ARG A 42 20.84 1.04 0.62
CA ARG A 42 19.67 0.48 -0.10
C ARG A 42 18.34 0.91 0.52
N HIS A 43 18.27 0.94 1.85
CA HIS A 43 17.06 1.25 2.61
C HIS A 43 17.14 2.58 3.38
N LYS A 44 18.15 3.42 3.06
CA LYS A 44 18.34 4.70 3.72
C LYS A 44 18.46 5.83 2.71
N VAL A 45 17.69 6.87 2.91
CA VAL A 45 17.70 8.05 2.06
C VAL A 45 17.76 9.32 2.89
N THR A 46 18.51 10.28 2.40
CA THR A 46 18.58 11.64 2.94
C THR A 46 17.85 12.56 1.98
N LEU A 47 16.99 13.42 2.50
CA LEU A 47 16.18 14.35 1.75
C LEU A 47 16.40 15.77 2.27
N ASN A 48 16.65 16.71 1.36
CA ASN A 48 16.71 18.12 1.69
C ASN A 48 15.90 18.93 0.66
N ALA A 49 14.92 19.69 1.12
CA ALA A 49 13.96 20.41 0.30
C ALA A 49 14.23 21.92 0.25
N SER A 50 15.47 22.37 0.54
CA SER A 50 15.86 23.79 0.51
C SER A 50 15.81 24.41 -0.89
N ASN A 51 15.99 23.63 -1.95
CA ASN A 51 16.14 24.10 -3.32
C ASN A 51 14.92 23.81 -4.21
N ILE A 52 13.73 23.59 -3.64
CA ILE A 52 12.54 23.41 -4.47
C ILE A 52 12.29 24.68 -5.29
N SER A 53 12.37 24.55 -6.61
CA SER A 53 12.22 25.63 -7.58
C SER A 53 10.94 25.54 -8.39
N GLU A 54 10.35 24.34 -8.48
CA GLU A 54 9.15 24.09 -9.27
C GLU A 54 8.04 23.50 -8.39
N LEU A 55 6.81 23.95 -8.60
CA LEU A 55 5.62 23.49 -7.89
C LEU A 55 4.66 22.74 -8.82
N VAL A 56 5.14 22.43 -10.03
CA VAL A 56 4.43 21.65 -11.03
C VAL A 56 5.08 20.26 -11.12
N VAL A 57 4.29 19.23 -10.84
CA VAL A 57 4.73 17.83 -10.88
C VAL A 57 4.00 17.14 -12.04
N GLU A 58 4.61 17.17 -13.21
CA GLU A 58 4.07 16.60 -14.44
C GLU A 58 5.10 15.72 -15.15
N ASP A 59 5.36 14.54 -14.59
CA ASP A 59 6.23 13.54 -15.19
C ASP A 59 5.41 12.32 -15.64
N GLU A 60 5.79 11.69 -16.77
CA GLU A 60 5.07 10.52 -17.31
C GLU A 60 5.13 9.31 -16.39
N ASN A 61 6.15 9.19 -15.54
CA ASN A 61 6.23 8.10 -14.58
C ASN A 61 5.39 8.38 -13.33
N ILE A 62 5.34 9.66 -12.90
CA ILE A 62 4.52 10.06 -11.75
C ILE A 62 3.02 9.86 -12.02
N LYS A 63 2.58 10.01 -13.26
CA LYS A 63 1.20 9.71 -13.69
C LYS A 63 0.83 8.24 -13.49
N LYS A 64 1.82 7.33 -13.43
CA LYS A 64 1.62 5.89 -13.27
C LYS A 64 1.48 5.44 -11.82
N ILE A 65 1.86 6.26 -10.85
CA ILE A 65 1.79 5.96 -9.43
C ILE A 65 0.78 6.85 -8.72
N ARG A 66 0.03 6.27 -7.79
CA ARG A 66 -0.96 7.02 -7.02
C ARG A 66 -0.34 7.89 -5.92
N ALA A 67 0.86 7.56 -5.46
CA ALA A 67 1.59 8.30 -4.45
C ALA A 67 1.87 9.77 -4.85
N SER A 68 1.77 10.11 -6.14
CA SER A 68 1.86 11.49 -6.64
C SER A 68 0.93 12.46 -5.93
N TYR A 69 -0.26 12.03 -5.51
CA TYR A 69 -1.21 12.87 -4.77
C TYR A 69 -0.66 13.45 -3.48
N TYR A 70 0.24 12.74 -2.79
CA TYR A 70 0.77 13.21 -1.52
C TYR A 70 1.61 14.48 -1.67
N LEU A 71 2.16 14.73 -2.87
CA LEU A 71 2.86 15.97 -3.16
C LEU A 71 1.94 17.18 -3.13
N ILE A 72 0.61 17.02 -3.40
CA ILE A 72 -0.34 18.13 -3.36
C ILE A 72 -0.41 18.71 -1.94
N GLY A 73 -0.70 17.86 -0.95
CA GLY A 73 -0.83 18.28 0.44
C GLY A 73 0.44 18.91 1.01
N ALA A 74 1.60 18.32 0.67
CA ALA A 74 2.89 18.81 1.12
C ALA A 74 3.26 20.17 0.51
N LEU A 75 3.17 20.31 -0.82
CA LEU A 75 3.48 21.56 -1.51
C LEU A 75 2.48 22.67 -1.14
N LEU A 76 1.18 22.35 -1.09
CA LEU A 76 0.16 23.30 -0.66
C LEU A 76 0.41 23.78 0.77
N GLY A 77 0.75 22.87 1.69
CA GLY A 77 1.05 23.23 3.09
C GLY A 77 2.20 24.22 3.20
N LYS A 78 3.29 23.98 2.47
CA LYS A 78 4.51 24.83 2.53
C LYS A 78 4.40 26.06 1.65
N TYR A 79 4.09 25.86 0.37
CA TYR A 79 4.21 26.92 -0.65
C TYR A 79 2.88 27.60 -0.99
N LYS A 80 1.76 27.14 -0.43
CA LYS A 80 0.42 27.62 -0.72
C LYS A 80 0.00 27.45 -2.18
N HIS A 81 0.77 26.65 -2.93
CA HIS A 81 0.53 26.34 -4.33
C HIS A 81 1.05 24.95 -4.66
N ALA A 82 0.32 24.22 -5.49
CA ALA A 82 0.78 22.97 -6.10
C ALA A 82 -0.02 22.68 -7.38
N GLU A 83 0.67 22.20 -8.41
CA GLU A 83 0.06 21.61 -9.60
C GLU A 83 0.59 20.18 -9.76
N VAL A 84 -0.26 19.18 -9.69
CA VAL A 84 0.15 17.78 -9.76
C VAL A 84 -0.72 17.04 -10.77
N ALA A 85 -0.08 16.24 -11.62
CA ALA A 85 -0.78 15.43 -12.60
C ALA A 85 -1.77 14.47 -11.93
N LEU A 86 -2.98 14.36 -12.50
CA LEU A 86 -3.96 13.37 -12.08
C LEU A 86 -3.32 11.98 -12.20
N PRO A 87 -3.23 11.20 -11.12
CA PRO A 87 -2.58 9.92 -11.19
C PRO A 87 -3.44 8.90 -11.89
N GLY A 88 -2.77 8.08 -12.66
CA GLY A 88 -3.29 6.79 -13.07
C GLY A 88 -3.31 5.81 -11.89
N GLY A 89 -2.99 4.59 -12.13
CA GLY A 89 -2.88 3.51 -11.13
C GLY A 89 -3.59 2.26 -11.59
N CYS A 90 -3.67 1.26 -10.70
CA CYS A 90 -4.37 0.01 -10.98
C CYS A 90 -5.87 0.26 -11.19
N ASP A 91 -6.43 -0.33 -12.23
CA ASP A 91 -7.85 -0.26 -12.55
C ASP A 91 -8.67 -1.21 -11.66
N ILE A 92 -8.74 -0.90 -10.37
CA ILE A 92 -9.46 -1.66 -9.34
C ILE A 92 -10.76 -0.97 -8.87
N GLY A 93 -11.12 0.15 -9.50
CA GLY A 93 -12.34 0.91 -9.19
C GLY A 93 -12.15 2.43 -9.20
N CYS A 94 -13.27 3.15 -9.05
CA CYS A 94 -13.27 4.61 -8.97
C CYS A 94 -12.55 5.08 -7.70
N ARG A 95 -11.54 5.90 -7.86
CA ARG A 95 -10.77 6.47 -6.76
C ARG A 95 -10.91 7.99 -6.78
N ALA A 96 -12.11 8.45 -6.48
CA ALA A 96 -12.44 9.87 -6.46
C ALA A 96 -11.51 10.67 -5.53
N ILE A 97 -11.25 11.91 -5.91
CA ILE A 97 -10.43 12.87 -5.12
C ILE A 97 -11.31 13.94 -4.45
N ASP A 98 -12.61 13.73 -4.43
CA ASP A 98 -13.61 14.64 -3.86
C ASP A 98 -13.31 14.99 -2.41
N GLN A 99 -12.91 13.99 -1.59
CA GLN A 99 -12.57 14.23 -0.18
C GLN A 99 -11.27 15.03 -0.02
N HIS A 100 -10.29 14.86 -0.92
CA HIS A 100 -9.09 15.71 -0.97
C HIS A 100 -9.47 17.16 -1.27
N ILE A 101 -10.27 17.36 -2.32
CA ILE A 101 -10.75 18.69 -2.74
C ILE A 101 -11.56 19.35 -1.63
N LYS A 102 -12.47 18.60 -0.98
CA LYS A 102 -13.26 19.07 0.16
C LYS A 102 -12.35 19.56 1.28
N GLY A 103 -11.35 18.77 1.65
CA GLY A 103 -10.42 19.12 2.71
C GLY A 103 -9.58 20.37 2.39
N PHE A 104 -9.01 20.45 1.20
CA PHE A 104 -8.22 21.62 0.79
C PHE A 104 -9.06 22.89 0.72
N ARG A 105 -10.29 22.82 0.20
CA ARG A 105 -11.23 23.97 0.19
C ARG A 105 -11.61 24.39 1.60
N ALA A 106 -11.82 23.48 2.51
CA ALA A 106 -12.11 23.77 3.91
C ALA A 106 -10.93 24.50 4.59
N LEU A 107 -9.69 24.22 4.21
CA LEU A 107 -8.49 24.94 4.65
C LEU A 107 -8.33 26.32 3.97
N GLY A 108 -9.19 26.69 3.03
CA GLY A 108 -9.16 27.96 2.32
C GLY A 108 -8.44 27.94 0.97
N ALA A 109 -8.10 26.77 0.44
CA ALA A 109 -7.48 26.67 -0.87
C ALA A 109 -8.53 26.69 -2.00
N GLU A 110 -8.21 27.36 -3.09
CA GLU A 110 -8.87 27.19 -4.37
C GLU A 110 -8.34 25.92 -5.03
N VAL A 111 -9.25 25.06 -5.54
CA VAL A 111 -8.88 23.80 -6.20
C VAL A 111 -9.58 23.72 -7.55
N LYS A 112 -8.80 23.56 -8.61
CA LYS A 112 -9.24 23.37 -9.99
C LYS A 112 -8.66 22.09 -10.59
N ILE A 113 -9.37 21.48 -11.50
CA ILE A 113 -8.88 20.38 -12.32
C ILE A 113 -8.89 20.89 -13.77
N GLU A 114 -7.71 21.08 -14.32
CA GLU A 114 -7.53 21.61 -15.67
C GLU A 114 -6.37 20.88 -16.37
N HIS A 115 -6.58 20.56 -17.63
CA HIS A 115 -5.54 19.92 -18.49
C HIS A 115 -4.92 18.64 -17.88
N GLY A 116 -5.70 17.88 -17.09
CA GLY A 116 -5.20 16.67 -16.42
C GLY A 116 -4.36 16.91 -15.16
N LEU A 117 -4.30 18.17 -14.70
CA LEU A 117 -3.63 18.58 -13.46
C LEU A 117 -4.65 18.94 -12.38
N ILE A 118 -4.32 18.61 -11.12
CA ILE A 118 -4.95 19.22 -9.96
C ILE A 118 -4.10 20.42 -9.59
N LYS A 119 -4.73 21.60 -9.64
CA LYS A 119 -4.14 22.87 -9.29
C LYS A 119 -4.72 23.35 -7.99
N THR A 120 -3.86 23.66 -7.02
CA THR A 120 -4.26 24.18 -5.72
C THR A 120 -3.54 25.50 -5.44
N HIS A 121 -4.26 26.47 -4.90
CA HIS A 121 -3.72 27.75 -4.50
C HIS A 121 -4.42 28.31 -3.26
N ALA A 122 -3.67 28.92 -2.36
CA ALA A 122 -4.21 29.63 -1.21
C ALA A 122 -3.33 30.83 -0.86
N GLU A 123 -3.91 31.97 -0.55
CA GLU A 123 -3.15 33.08 0.05
C GLU A 123 -2.74 32.72 1.49
N HIS A 124 -3.68 32.19 2.25
CA HIS A 124 -3.49 31.69 3.61
C HIS A 124 -4.25 30.40 3.81
N LEU A 125 -3.59 29.40 4.40
CA LEU A 125 -4.28 28.21 4.90
C LEU A 125 -4.71 28.43 6.33
N ARG A 126 -5.97 28.14 6.63
CA ARG A 126 -6.56 28.30 7.97
C ARG A 126 -7.15 26.98 8.45
N GLY A 127 -6.88 26.67 9.70
CA GLY A 127 -7.45 25.51 10.36
C GLY A 127 -8.98 25.53 10.32
N SER A 128 -9.56 24.38 10.09
CA SER A 128 -11.00 24.20 9.91
C SER A 128 -11.48 22.88 10.48
N HIS A 129 -12.78 22.76 10.70
CA HIS A 129 -13.44 21.51 11.04
C HIS A 129 -13.87 20.80 9.75
N ILE A 130 -13.31 19.62 9.49
CA ILE A 130 -13.48 18.86 8.25
C ILE A 130 -14.09 17.51 8.59
N TYR A 131 -15.33 17.29 8.20
CA TYR A 131 -15.98 15.97 8.27
C TYR A 131 -15.78 15.23 6.94
N MET A 132 -15.18 14.04 6.99
CA MET A 132 -14.99 13.18 5.82
C MET A 132 -16.28 12.38 5.58
N ASP A 133 -16.86 12.48 4.37
CA ASP A 133 -18.11 11.77 4.04
C ASP A 133 -17.89 10.25 3.98
N VAL A 134 -16.67 9.87 3.58
CA VAL A 134 -16.18 8.48 3.59
C VAL A 134 -14.78 8.44 4.17
N VAL A 135 -14.44 7.37 4.86
CA VAL A 135 -13.07 7.13 5.33
C VAL A 135 -12.14 7.01 4.13
N SER A 136 -11.16 7.90 4.02
CA SER A 136 -10.19 7.93 2.93
C SER A 136 -8.79 8.15 3.46
N VAL A 137 -7.93 7.13 3.31
CA VAL A 137 -6.52 7.20 3.69
C VAL A 137 -5.81 8.34 2.97
N GLY A 138 -5.93 8.39 1.64
CA GLY A 138 -5.26 9.40 0.84
C GLY A 138 -5.67 10.82 1.20
N ALA A 139 -6.97 11.07 1.40
CA ALA A 139 -7.47 12.39 1.79
C ALA A 139 -7.02 12.76 3.21
N THR A 140 -7.11 11.84 4.18
CA THR A 140 -6.64 12.07 5.55
C THR A 140 -5.16 12.49 5.57
N ILE A 141 -4.30 11.75 4.87
CA ILE A 141 -2.86 12.05 4.75
C ILE A 141 -2.62 13.42 4.10
N ASN A 142 -3.28 13.70 2.97
CA ASN A 142 -3.09 14.96 2.25
C ASN A 142 -3.57 16.17 3.05
N ILE A 143 -4.75 16.07 3.68
CA ILE A 143 -5.27 17.13 4.52
C ILE A 143 -4.35 17.34 5.74
N MET A 144 -3.86 16.27 6.35
CA MET A 144 -2.91 16.34 7.46
C MET A 144 -1.66 17.13 7.07
N MET A 145 -1.02 16.79 5.93
CA MET A 145 0.17 17.47 5.45
C MET A 145 -0.06 18.94 5.12
N ALA A 146 -1.21 19.29 4.53
CA ALA A 146 -1.57 20.69 4.28
C ALA A 146 -1.87 21.47 5.57
N ALA A 147 -2.47 20.81 6.58
CA ALA A 147 -2.93 21.44 7.81
C ALA A 147 -1.82 21.71 8.83
N VAL A 148 -0.69 20.97 8.79
CA VAL A 148 0.39 21.14 9.80
C VAL A 148 1.00 22.54 9.82
N MET A 149 0.91 23.28 8.72
CA MET A 149 1.37 24.68 8.63
C MET A 149 0.23 25.68 8.38
N ALA A 150 -1.05 25.27 8.59
CA ALA A 150 -2.19 26.17 8.50
C ALA A 150 -2.35 26.97 9.80
N GLU A 151 -2.81 28.21 9.71
CA GLU A 151 -3.07 29.04 10.87
C GLU A 151 -4.22 28.49 11.73
N GLY A 152 -4.01 28.32 13.03
CA GLY A 152 -5.04 27.86 13.96
C GLY A 152 -5.08 26.34 14.13
N THR A 153 -6.27 25.78 14.27
CA THR A 153 -6.48 24.34 14.54
C THR A 153 -7.38 23.71 13.49
N THR A 154 -6.92 22.60 12.93
CA THR A 154 -7.71 21.74 12.05
C THR A 154 -8.21 20.51 12.82
N ILE A 155 -9.47 20.17 12.62
CA ILE A 155 -10.06 18.93 13.14
C ILE A 155 -10.56 18.13 11.93
N ILE A 156 -10.06 16.90 11.79
CA ILE A 156 -10.52 15.96 10.76
C ILE A 156 -11.35 14.90 11.46
N GLU A 157 -12.64 14.80 11.15
CA GLU A 157 -13.56 13.78 11.65
C GLU A 157 -13.81 12.71 10.60
N ASN A 158 -14.12 11.49 11.04
CA ASN A 158 -14.23 10.28 10.23
C ASN A 158 -12.93 10.00 9.44
N SER A 159 -11.79 10.26 10.08
CA SER A 159 -10.45 10.08 9.52
C SER A 159 -10.09 8.60 9.40
N ALA A 160 -9.17 8.30 8.50
CA ALA A 160 -8.56 6.98 8.36
C ALA A 160 -7.66 6.66 9.57
N LYS A 161 -7.65 5.38 9.98
CA LYS A 161 -6.99 4.90 11.21
C LYS A 161 -5.81 3.98 10.93
N GLU A 162 -5.51 3.74 9.67
CA GLU A 162 -4.48 2.82 9.20
C GLU A 162 -3.12 3.14 9.83
N PRO A 163 -2.31 2.11 10.12
CA PRO A 163 -1.01 2.27 10.78
C PRO A 163 -0.09 3.32 10.12
N HIS A 164 -0.09 3.40 8.79
CA HIS A 164 0.73 4.38 8.07
C HIS A 164 0.20 5.83 8.16
N VAL A 165 -1.07 6.03 8.54
CA VAL A 165 -1.60 7.37 8.90
C VAL A 165 -1.04 7.81 10.25
N VAL A 166 -0.97 6.87 11.21
CA VAL A 166 -0.34 7.11 12.52
C VAL A 166 1.15 7.36 12.37
N ASP A 167 1.81 6.57 11.52
CA ASP A 167 3.24 6.69 11.23
C ASP A 167 3.58 8.06 10.63
N LEU A 168 2.79 8.54 9.67
CA LEU A 168 2.95 9.89 9.13
C LEU A 168 2.76 10.97 10.22
N ALA A 169 1.77 10.84 11.10
CA ALA A 169 1.56 11.78 12.19
C ALA A 169 2.75 11.80 13.15
N ASN A 170 3.31 10.64 13.47
CA ASN A 170 4.51 10.51 14.31
C ASN A 170 5.74 11.13 13.62
N PHE A 171 5.92 10.88 12.33
CA PHE A 171 6.96 11.50 11.52
C PHE A 171 6.85 13.03 11.53
N LEU A 172 5.68 13.58 11.24
CA LEU A 172 5.46 15.03 11.27
C LEU A 172 5.66 15.61 12.67
N ASN A 173 5.22 14.91 13.73
CA ASN A 173 5.45 15.33 15.10
C ASN A 173 6.95 15.31 15.47
N SER A 174 7.73 14.36 14.97
CA SER A 174 9.18 14.36 15.15
C SER A 174 9.87 15.53 14.45
N MET A 175 9.21 16.14 13.45
CA MET A 175 9.62 17.37 12.77
C MET A 175 9.12 18.65 13.47
N GLY A 176 8.44 18.53 14.61
CA GLY A 176 7.91 19.67 15.36
C GLY A 176 6.44 20.01 15.08
N ALA A 177 5.69 19.20 14.34
CA ALA A 177 4.24 19.36 14.19
C ALA A 177 3.52 19.08 15.52
N ASN A 178 2.24 19.49 15.59
CA ASN A 178 1.39 19.22 16.75
C ASN A 178 0.11 18.51 16.29
N ILE A 179 0.22 17.19 16.15
CA ILE A 179 -0.85 16.29 15.68
C ILE A 179 -1.23 15.35 16.83
N LYS A 180 -2.53 15.24 17.12
CA LYS A 180 -3.08 14.33 18.14
C LYS A 180 -4.26 13.57 17.58
N GLY A 181 -4.49 12.36 18.09
CA GLY A 181 -5.65 11.54 17.73
C GLY A 181 -5.47 10.71 16.44
N ALA A 182 -4.29 10.70 15.82
CA ALA A 182 -4.02 9.75 14.72
C ALA A 182 -4.22 8.30 15.20
N GLY A 183 -4.87 7.48 14.36
CA GLY A 183 -5.31 6.14 14.75
C GLY A 183 -6.71 6.09 15.38
N THR A 184 -7.35 7.25 15.59
CA THR A 184 -8.76 7.36 15.97
C THR A 184 -9.57 7.97 14.83
N ASP A 185 -10.87 8.13 15.00
CA ASP A 185 -11.75 8.74 14.02
C ASP A 185 -11.66 10.29 14.00
N VAL A 186 -10.94 10.89 14.95
CA VAL A 186 -10.77 12.34 15.06
C VAL A 186 -9.30 12.70 15.19
N ILE A 187 -8.76 13.41 14.19
CA ILE A 187 -7.40 13.94 14.21
C ILE A 187 -7.47 15.46 14.46
N ARG A 188 -6.67 15.95 15.42
CA ARG A 188 -6.52 17.38 15.73
C ARG A 188 -5.11 17.82 15.41
N ILE A 189 -5.00 18.88 14.63
CA ILE A 189 -3.74 19.44 14.15
C ILE A 189 -3.70 20.90 14.52
N LYS A 190 -2.78 21.29 15.39
CA LYS A 190 -2.49 22.70 15.65
C LYS A 190 -1.35 23.13 14.74
N GLY A 191 -1.61 24.07 13.86
CA GLY A 191 -0.62 24.55 12.91
C GLY A 191 0.60 25.14 13.57
N VAL A 192 1.75 24.95 12.93
CA VAL A 192 3.05 25.47 13.36
C VAL A 192 3.66 26.36 12.28
N SER A 193 4.55 27.27 12.66
CA SER A 193 5.18 28.20 11.73
C SER A 193 6.26 27.56 10.85
N HIS A 194 6.91 26.49 11.35
CA HIS A 194 7.94 25.75 10.64
C HIS A 194 8.04 24.32 11.14
N LEU A 195 8.63 23.47 10.32
CA LEU A 195 9.05 22.10 10.65
C LEU A 195 10.57 22.02 10.51
N HIS A 196 11.19 21.17 11.28
CA HIS A 196 12.65 20.93 11.24
C HIS A 196 13.00 19.54 10.74
N GLY A 197 14.27 19.31 10.41
CA GLY A 197 14.81 18.02 10.03
C GLY A 197 14.69 16.98 11.14
N THR A 198 14.69 15.71 10.75
CA THR A 198 14.58 14.59 11.70
C THR A 198 15.21 13.33 11.12
N GLU A 199 15.52 12.39 11.98
CA GLU A 199 15.81 11.00 11.64
C GLU A 199 14.59 10.15 11.97
N TYR A 200 14.15 9.32 11.01
CA TYR A 200 12.93 8.55 11.17
C TYR A 200 13.00 7.21 10.44
N ALA A 201 12.63 6.14 11.13
CA ALA A 201 12.48 4.82 10.55
C ALA A 201 11.01 4.55 10.20
N VAL A 202 10.74 4.23 8.93
CA VAL A 202 9.39 3.87 8.46
C VAL A 202 8.96 2.53 9.07
N ILE A 203 7.70 2.42 9.48
CA ILE A 203 7.16 1.17 10.02
C ILE A 203 7.16 0.04 8.98
N PRO A 204 7.22 -1.23 9.42
CA PRO A 204 7.10 -2.39 8.53
C PRO A 204 5.78 -2.43 7.75
N ASP A 205 5.83 -2.93 6.51
CA ASP A 205 4.65 -3.10 5.67
C ASP A 205 3.81 -4.31 6.11
N GLN A 206 2.63 -4.03 6.67
CA GLN A 206 1.68 -5.05 7.10
C GLN A 206 1.14 -5.90 5.92
N ILE A 207 1.10 -5.37 4.71
CA ILE A 207 0.56 -6.08 3.55
C ILE A 207 1.61 -7.03 2.98
N GLU A 208 2.88 -6.63 2.93
CA GLU A 208 3.97 -7.54 2.60
C GLU A 208 4.05 -8.67 3.62
N ALA A 209 4.05 -8.35 4.92
CA ALA A 209 4.06 -9.32 6.00
C ALA A 209 2.89 -10.32 5.88
N GLY A 210 1.66 -9.82 5.73
CA GLY A 210 0.47 -10.65 5.54
C GLY A 210 0.55 -11.54 4.29
N THR A 211 1.16 -11.07 3.21
CA THR A 211 1.37 -11.86 1.99
C THR A 211 2.26 -13.08 2.27
N PHE A 212 3.36 -12.94 3.04
CA PHE A 212 4.19 -14.08 3.44
C PHE A 212 3.48 -14.99 4.46
N MET A 213 2.63 -14.45 5.33
CA MET A 213 1.78 -15.27 6.21
C MET A 213 0.83 -16.15 5.38
N PHE A 214 0.20 -15.61 4.32
CA PHE A 214 -0.62 -16.39 3.39
C PHE A 214 0.20 -17.35 2.52
N ALA A 215 1.47 -17.05 2.22
CA ALA A 215 2.36 -18.01 1.55
C ALA A 215 2.47 -19.29 2.38
N ALA A 216 2.66 -19.20 3.69
CA ALA A 216 2.65 -20.36 4.58
C ALA A 216 1.32 -21.12 4.52
N ALA A 217 0.19 -20.38 4.56
CA ALA A 217 -1.15 -20.99 4.56
C ALA A 217 -1.41 -21.83 3.29
N VAL A 218 -1.11 -21.29 2.10
CA VAL A 218 -1.44 -21.94 0.82
C VAL A 218 -0.46 -23.07 0.45
N THR A 219 0.78 -23.01 0.94
CA THR A 219 1.82 -24.03 0.65
C THR A 219 1.92 -25.10 1.74
N LYS A 220 1.07 -25.04 2.78
CA LYS A 220 1.14 -25.92 3.96
C LYS A 220 2.50 -25.81 4.66
N GLY A 221 3.02 -24.60 4.71
CA GLY A 221 4.36 -24.28 5.22
C GLY A 221 4.37 -23.89 6.69
N ASP A 222 5.57 -23.58 7.16
CA ASP A 222 5.90 -23.04 8.48
C ASP A 222 6.83 -21.85 8.28
N VAL A 223 6.31 -20.64 8.46
CA VAL A 223 7.03 -19.39 8.16
C VAL A 223 6.97 -18.44 9.34
N THR A 224 8.13 -17.92 9.74
CA THR A 224 8.22 -16.82 10.72
C THR A 224 8.57 -15.53 9.99
N VAL A 225 7.66 -14.55 10.06
CA VAL A 225 7.87 -13.19 9.56
C VAL A 225 8.38 -12.34 10.70
N LYS A 226 9.57 -11.74 10.53
CA LYS A 226 10.27 -10.93 11.53
C LYS A 226 10.22 -9.44 11.19
N ASN A 227 10.57 -8.60 12.16
CA ASN A 227 10.55 -7.15 12.05
C ASN A 227 9.16 -6.65 11.64
N VAL A 228 8.13 -7.12 12.31
CA VAL A 228 6.73 -6.72 12.11
C VAL A 228 6.17 -6.12 13.41
N ILE A 229 5.06 -5.44 13.29
CA ILE A 229 4.28 -4.98 14.44
C ILE A 229 3.01 -5.84 14.48
N PRO A 230 2.92 -6.88 15.33
CA PRO A 230 1.80 -7.82 15.34
C PRO A 230 0.44 -7.13 15.46
N LYS A 231 0.36 -6.05 16.23
CA LYS A 231 -0.84 -5.22 16.38
C LYS A 231 -1.42 -4.71 15.04
N HIS A 232 -0.58 -4.50 14.03
CA HIS A 232 -1.02 -4.07 12.71
C HIS A 232 -1.60 -5.21 11.87
N LEU A 233 -1.39 -6.46 12.28
CA LEU A 233 -1.75 -7.68 11.56
C LEU A 233 -2.95 -8.42 12.18
N GLU A 234 -3.58 -7.89 13.24
CA GLU A 234 -4.64 -8.57 14.00
C GLU A 234 -5.78 -9.11 13.14
N SER A 235 -6.28 -8.35 12.17
CA SER A 235 -7.36 -8.80 11.30
C SER A 235 -6.92 -9.92 10.35
N ILE A 236 -5.65 -9.93 9.94
CA ILE A 236 -5.03 -10.96 9.10
C ILE A 236 -4.82 -12.22 9.92
N THR A 237 -4.20 -12.09 11.10
CA THR A 237 -3.99 -13.18 12.07
C THR A 237 -5.33 -13.86 12.43
N ALA A 238 -6.35 -13.05 12.75
CA ALA A 238 -7.68 -13.59 13.08
C ALA A 238 -8.25 -14.46 11.96
N LYS A 239 -8.11 -14.06 10.70
CA LYS A 239 -8.59 -14.85 9.56
C LYS A 239 -7.74 -16.08 9.29
N LEU A 240 -6.43 -16.03 9.49
CA LEU A 240 -5.56 -17.22 9.39
C LEU A 240 -5.90 -18.26 10.46
N LEU A 241 -6.17 -17.85 11.71
CA LEU A 241 -6.67 -18.74 12.78
C LEU A 241 -8.03 -19.34 12.41
N GLU A 242 -8.94 -18.51 11.90
CA GLU A 242 -10.30 -18.93 11.51
C GLU A 242 -10.31 -19.98 10.40
N ILE A 243 -9.40 -19.87 9.43
CA ILE A 243 -9.23 -20.88 8.37
C ILE A 243 -8.41 -22.09 8.80
N GLY A 244 -7.94 -22.17 10.06
CA GLY A 244 -7.32 -23.34 10.66
C GLY A 244 -5.80 -23.36 10.67
N CYS A 245 -5.13 -22.24 10.38
CA CYS A 245 -3.69 -22.10 10.62
C CYS A 245 -3.40 -21.96 12.12
N GLU A 246 -2.22 -22.39 12.54
CA GLU A 246 -1.67 -22.07 13.85
C GLU A 246 -0.86 -20.79 13.72
N VAL A 247 -1.07 -19.81 14.62
CA VAL A 247 -0.37 -18.53 14.60
C VAL A 247 0.19 -18.24 15.98
N GLU A 248 1.50 -17.97 16.04
CA GLU A 248 2.21 -17.62 17.25
C GLU A 248 2.76 -16.19 17.09
N GLU A 249 2.37 -15.29 17.99
CA GLU A 249 2.83 -13.90 18.01
C GLU A 249 3.89 -13.71 19.10
N ALA A 250 4.95 -12.97 18.75
CA ALA A 250 5.96 -12.47 19.69
C ALA A 250 6.08 -10.94 19.51
N ASP A 251 7.04 -10.30 20.19
CA ASP A 251 7.14 -8.83 20.24
C ASP A 251 7.29 -8.20 18.85
N ASP A 252 8.09 -8.81 17.98
CA ASP A 252 8.43 -8.28 16.64
C ASP A 252 8.32 -9.32 15.52
N CYS A 253 7.69 -10.46 15.78
CA CYS A 253 7.52 -11.49 14.76
C CYS A 253 6.22 -12.27 14.91
N ILE A 254 5.79 -12.89 13.80
CA ILE A 254 4.62 -13.77 13.73
C ILE A 254 5.04 -15.04 12.99
N ARG A 255 4.78 -16.20 13.59
CA ARG A 255 4.93 -17.52 12.97
C ARG A 255 3.58 -18.06 12.56
N VAL A 256 3.47 -18.52 11.33
CA VAL A 256 2.27 -19.15 10.78
C VAL A 256 2.61 -20.57 10.36
N VAL A 257 1.83 -21.53 10.84
CA VAL A 257 1.95 -22.95 10.50
C VAL A 257 0.61 -23.47 9.95
N ALA A 258 0.65 -24.04 8.75
CA ALA A 258 -0.54 -24.61 8.10
C ALA A 258 -0.41 -26.16 8.03
N SER A 259 -0.53 -26.81 9.17
CA SER A 259 -0.40 -28.28 9.30
C SER A 259 -1.68 -29.03 8.92
N LYS A 260 -2.83 -28.35 8.89
CA LYS A 260 -4.17 -28.92 8.64
C LYS A 260 -4.77 -28.38 7.34
N PRO A 261 -5.73 -29.09 6.73
CA PRO A 261 -6.50 -28.56 5.60
C PRO A 261 -7.23 -27.29 5.98
N LEU A 262 -7.14 -26.25 5.14
CA LEU A 262 -7.82 -24.99 5.35
C LEU A 262 -9.34 -25.16 5.40
N GLN A 263 -9.99 -24.33 6.20
CA GLN A 263 -11.45 -24.34 6.40
C GLN A 263 -12.06 -23.10 5.71
N HIS A 264 -13.33 -23.22 5.35
CA HIS A 264 -14.10 -22.10 4.79
C HIS A 264 -14.36 -21.02 5.84
N THR A 265 -14.50 -19.79 5.37
CA THR A 265 -14.91 -18.64 6.21
C THR A 265 -15.60 -17.57 5.37
N GLN A 266 -16.11 -16.54 6.06
CA GLN A 266 -16.62 -15.33 5.45
C GLN A 266 -15.69 -14.17 5.74
N VAL A 267 -15.38 -13.38 4.69
CA VAL A 267 -14.52 -12.21 4.78
C VAL A 267 -15.23 -11.02 4.18
N LYS A 268 -15.18 -9.90 4.87
CA LYS A 268 -15.60 -8.60 4.34
C LYS A 268 -14.45 -7.62 4.49
N THR A 269 -14.04 -6.98 3.39
CA THR A 269 -13.05 -5.92 3.46
C THR A 269 -13.64 -4.66 4.07
N LEU A 270 -12.92 -4.04 4.97
CA LEU A 270 -13.33 -2.84 5.70
C LEU A 270 -12.12 -1.92 5.94
N PRO A 271 -12.33 -0.61 6.16
CA PRO A 271 -11.28 0.26 6.70
C PRO A 271 -10.69 -0.31 7.99
N TYR A 272 -9.43 0.00 8.26
CA TYR A 272 -8.73 -0.43 9.46
C TYR A 272 -9.52 -0.08 10.75
N PRO A 273 -9.63 -0.99 11.75
CA PRO A 273 -8.90 -2.26 11.90
C PRO A 273 -9.59 -3.48 11.25
N GLY A 274 -10.52 -3.29 10.32
CA GLY A 274 -11.12 -4.38 9.57
C GLY A 274 -10.13 -5.08 8.63
N PHE A 275 -10.59 -6.16 7.96
CA PHE A 275 -9.75 -6.89 7.02
C PHE A 275 -9.41 -6.02 5.80
N PRO A 276 -8.12 -5.78 5.50
CA PRO A 276 -7.73 -4.82 4.48
C PRO A 276 -8.04 -5.32 3.06
N THR A 277 -8.54 -4.43 2.21
CA THR A 277 -8.79 -4.71 0.79
C THR A 277 -7.52 -5.18 0.06
N ASP A 278 -6.33 -4.74 0.50
CA ASP A 278 -5.04 -5.14 -0.08
C ASP A 278 -4.65 -6.60 0.22
N MET A 279 -5.32 -7.26 1.16
CA MET A 279 -5.18 -8.69 1.45
C MET A 279 -6.31 -9.55 0.87
N GLN A 280 -7.29 -8.93 0.21
CA GLN A 280 -8.44 -9.63 -0.36
C GLN A 280 -8.01 -10.67 -1.43
N PRO A 281 -7.05 -10.40 -2.35
CA PRO A 281 -6.61 -11.42 -3.30
C PRO A 281 -5.91 -12.62 -2.62
N GLN A 282 -5.07 -12.38 -1.61
CA GLN A 282 -4.31 -13.42 -0.92
C GLN A 282 -5.24 -14.37 -0.14
N ILE A 283 -6.23 -13.82 0.58
CA ILE A 283 -7.18 -14.67 1.28
C ILE A 283 -8.09 -15.43 0.30
N THR A 284 -8.46 -14.84 -0.84
CA THR A 284 -9.23 -15.52 -1.88
C THR A 284 -8.48 -16.73 -2.43
N VAL A 285 -7.17 -16.62 -2.65
CA VAL A 285 -6.32 -17.75 -3.06
C VAL A 285 -6.33 -18.85 -1.99
N ALA A 286 -6.19 -18.50 -0.72
CA ALA A 286 -6.22 -19.49 0.37
C ALA A 286 -7.59 -20.16 0.49
N LEU A 287 -8.67 -19.40 0.37
CA LEU A 287 -10.04 -19.94 0.44
C LEU A 287 -10.40 -20.82 -0.76
N GLY A 288 -9.77 -20.60 -1.92
CA GLY A 288 -9.89 -21.50 -3.05
C GLY A 288 -9.32 -22.92 -2.82
N LEU A 289 -8.48 -23.09 -1.78
CA LEU A 289 -7.93 -24.39 -1.34
C LEU A 289 -8.59 -24.87 -0.04
N SER A 290 -9.58 -24.18 0.49
CA SER A 290 -10.26 -24.53 1.73
C SER A 290 -11.32 -25.63 1.52
N LYS A 291 -11.75 -26.28 2.60
CA LYS A 291 -12.88 -27.20 2.56
C LYS A 291 -14.18 -26.43 2.70
N GLY A 292 -15.13 -26.63 1.80
CA GLY A 292 -16.46 -26.01 1.84
C GLY A 292 -16.53 -24.71 1.03
N THR A 293 -17.62 -23.97 1.22
CA THR A 293 -17.91 -22.74 0.48
C THR A 293 -17.59 -21.51 1.33
N SER A 294 -16.77 -20.62 0.80
CA SER A 294 -16.39 -19.34 1.41
C SER A 294 -17.04 -18.17 0.68
N ILE A 295 -17.18 -17.05 1.39
CA ILE A 295 -17.72 -15.82 0.83
C ILE A 295 -16.75 -14.67 1.10
N VAL A 296 -16.34 -13.96 0.05
CA VAL A 296 -15.52 -12.76 0.17
C VAL A 296 -16.28 -11.58 -0.40
N THR A 297 -16.59 -10.59 0.44
CA THR A 297 -17.26 -9.34 0.03
C THR A 297 -16.25 -8.19 0.04
N GLU A 298 -16.07 -7.55 -1.11
CA GLU A 298 -15.26 -6.37 -1.27
C GLU A 298 -16.11 -5.11 -1.07
N SER A 299 -15.78 -4.30 -0.07
CA SER A 299 -16.57 -3.11 0.28
C SER A 299 -15.87 -1.79 -0.03
N ILE A 300 -14.64 -1.83 -0.55
CA ILE A 300 -13.82 -0.64 -0.78
C ILE A 300 -13.73 -0.29 -2.27
N PHE A 301 -13.55 -1.32 -3.14
CA PHE A 301 -13.35 -1.11 -4.58
C PHE A 301 -14.26 -2.00 -5.43
N GLU A 302 -14.82 -1.45 -6.52
CA GLU A 302 -15.81 -2.14 -7.35
C GLU A 302 -15.20 -3.22 -8.26
N ASN A 303 -13.95 -3.04 -8.70
CA ASN A 303 -13.31 -3.90 -9.72
C ASN A 303 -12.17 -4.75 -9.15
N ARG A 304 -12.26 -5.18 -7.89
CA ARG A 304 -11.16 -5.86 -7.19
C ARG A 304 -11.00 -7.33 -7.56
N PHE A 305 -11.98 -7.96 -8.20
CA PHE A 305 -11.99 -9.39 -8.52
C PHE A 305 -11.45 -9.77 -9.91
N LYS A 306 -10.82 -8.87 -10.65
CA LYS A 306 -10.29 -9.13 -12.01
C LYS A 306 -9.34 -10.33 -12.10
N TYR A 307 -8.63 -10.63 -11.04
CA TYR A 307 -7.70 -11.77 -10.98
C TYR A 307 -8.40 -13.14 -10.89
N VAL A 308 -9.70 -13.18 -10.64
CA VAL A 308 -10.46 -14.43 -10.52
C VAL A 308 -10.44 -15.21 -11.84
N ASP A 309 -10.42 -14.53 -12.99
CA ASP A 309 -10.29 -15.19 -14.28
C ASP A 309 -8.97 -15.97 -14.39
N GLU A 310 -7.89 -15.43 -13.85
CA GLU A 310 -6.59 -16.10 -13.82
C GLU A 310 -6.59 -17.30 -12.86
N LEU A 311 -7.23 -17.18 -11.69
CA LEU A 311 -7.42 -18.33 -10.79
C LEU A 311 -8.30 -19.41 -11.40
N THR A 312 -9.31 -19.05 -12.17
CA THR A 312 -10.16 -20.00 -12.88
C THR A 312 -9.35 -20.81 -13.91
N ARG A 313 -8.36 -20.19 -14.58
CA ARG A 313 -7.41 -20.92 -15.45
C ARG A 313 -6.59 -21.94 -14.69
N MET A 314 -6.35 -21.71 -13.39
CA MET A 314 -5.67 -22.65 -12.50
C MET A 314 -6.60 -23.69 -11.87
N GLY A 315 -7.88 -23.72 -12.27
CA GLY A 315 -8.87 -24.68 -11.80
C GLY A 315 -9.62 -24.26 -10.53
N ALA A 316 -9.56 -22.98 -10.12
CA ALA A 316 -10.38 -22.47 -9.03
C ALA A 316 -11.87 -22.47 -9.39
N ASN A 317 -12.73 -22.75 -8.41
CA ASN A 317 -14.18 -22.67 -8.55
C ASN A 317 -14.70 -21.43 -7.81
N ILE A 318 -14.72 -20.30 -8.51
CA ILE A 318 -15.08 -19.00 -7.94
C ILE A 318 -16.13 -18.34 -8.83
N LYS A 319 -17.25 -17.92 -8.22
CA LYS A 319 -18.29 -17.13 -8.89
C LYS A 319 -18.32 -15.73 -8.28
N VAL A 320 -18.20 -14.70 -9.12
CA VAL A 320 -18.30 -13.30 -8.68
C VAL A 320 -19.67 -12.75 -9.03
N GLU A 321 -20.37 -12.21 -8.04
CA GLU A 321 -21.66 -11.54 -8.18
C GLU A 321 -21.55 -10.13 -7.57
N GLY A 322 -21.47 -9.11 -8.42
CA GLY A 322 -21.25 -7.73 -7.98
C GLY A 322 -19.91 -7.58 -7.23
N ASN A 323 -20.00 -7.25 -5.96
CA ASN A 323 -18.85 -7.09 -5.07
C ASN A 323 -18.57 -8.31 -4.17
N THR A 324 -19.14 -9.47 -4.48
CA THR A 324 -19.03 -10.66 -3.66
C THR A 324 -18.56 -11.85 -4.50
N ALA A 325 -17.51 -12.53 -4.03
CA ALA A 325 -17.03 -13.79 -4.56
C ALA A 325 -17.54 -14.95 -3.69
N ILE A 326 -18.18 -15.93 -4.32
CA ILE A 326 -18.55 -17.22 -3.76
C ILE A 326 -17.48 -18.22 -4.22
N ILE A 327 -16.81 -18.85 -3.29
CA ILE A 327 -15.62 -19.66 -3.51
C ILE A 327 -15.90 -21.08 -3.01
N ASP A 328 -16.03 -22.03 -3.91
CA ASP A 328 -16.07 -23.45 -3.57
C ASP A 328 -14.65 -24.01 -3.64
N GLY A 329 -14.14 -24.41 -2.50
CA GLY A 329 -12.75 -24.85 -2.40
C GLY A 329 -12.46 -26.11 -3.23
N VAL A 330 -11.29 -26.11 -3.88
CA VAL A 330 -10.79 -27.25 -4.68
C VAL A 330 -9.66 -27.95 -3.93
N SER A 331 -9.40 -29.20 -4.26
CA SER A 331 -8.34 -29.98 -3.62
C SER A 331 -6.94 -29.45 -3.92
N ARG A 332 -6.75 -28.81 -5.07
CA ARG A 332 -5.49 -28.25 -5.57
C ARG A 332 -5.74 -27.32 -6.74
N TYR A 333 -4.82 -26.39 -6.94
CA TYR A 333 -4.68 -25.66 -8.21
C TYR A 333 -3.82 -26.46 -9.19
N THR A 334 -3.93 -26.13 -10.47
CA THR A 334 -3.14 -26.70 -11.55
C THR A 334 -2.26 -25.63 -12.19
N GLY A 335 -1.07 -25.99 -12.63
CA GLY A 335 -0.15 -25.08 -13.29
C GLY A 335 -0.74 -24.45 -14.55
N ALA A 336 -0.58 -23.15 -14.71
CA ALA A 336 -1.09 -22.37 -15.84
C ALA A 336 -0.19 -21.17 -16.18
N ASN A 337 -0.35 -20.65 -17.38
CA ASN A 337 0.20 -19.34 -17.74
C ASN A 337 -0.84 -18.27 -17.36
N ILE A 338 -0.47 -17.39 -16.44
CA ILE A 338 -1.33 -16.36 -15.86
C ILE A 338 -0.63 -15.02 -15.89
N SER A 339 -1.37 -13.93 -15.78
CA SER A 339 -0.84 -12.57 -15.81
C SER A 339 -1.28 -11.77 -14.59
N ALA A 340 -0.36 -10.99 -14.02
CA ALA A 340 -0.65 -10.11 -12.90
C ALA A 340 -1.47 -8.89 -13.36
N PRO A 341 -2.73 -8.72 -12.93
CA PRO A 341 -3.54 -7.57 -13.34
C PRO A 341 -3.24 -6.31 -12.53
N ASP A 342 -2.72 -6.46 -11.34
CA ASP A 342 -2.33 -5.38 -10.42
C ASP A 342 -1.30 -5.86 -9.39
N LEU A 343 -0.83 -4.94 -8.54
CA LEU A 343 0.18 -5.18 -7.52
C LEU A 343 -0.18 -6.33 -6.56
N ARG A 344 -1.36 -6.29 -5.93
CA ARG A 344 -1.75 -7.23 -4.86
C ARG A 344 -2.25 -8.54 -5.42
N ALA A 345 -3.05 -8.46 -6.49
CA ALA A 345 -3.49 -9.65 -7.21
C ALA A 345 -2.30 -10.40 -7.83
N GLY A 346 -1.31 -9.70 -8.39
CA GLY A 346 -0.10 -10.33 -8.90
C GLY A 346 0.65 -11.12 -7.84
N ALA A 347 0.87 -10.55 -6.66
CA ALA A 347 1.50 -11.28 -5.55
C ALA A 347 0.67 -12.50 -5.14
N ALA A 348 -0.65 -12.37 -5.04
CA ALA A 348 -1.54 -13.48 -4.71
C ALA A 348 -1.52 -14.60 -5.77
N LEU A 349 -1.44 -14.24 -7.06
CA LEU A 349 -1.31 -15.23 -8.15
C LEU A 349 0.04 -15.98 -8.10
N VAL A 350 1.12 -15.34 -7.64
CA VAL A 350 2.38 -16.05 -7.35
C VAL A 350 2.18 -17.09 -6.24
N LEU A 351 1.44 -16.75 -5.17
CA LEU A 351 1.11 -17.71 -4.11
C LEU A 351 0.26 -18.87 -4.63
N ALA A 352 -0.72 -18.60 -5.51
CA ALA A 352 -1.52 -19.62 -6.15
C ALA A 352 -0.62 -20.56 -7.01
N ALA A 353 0.30 -19.98 -7.79
CA ALA A 353 1.24 -20.73 -8.62
C ALA A 353 2.17 -21.63 -7.78
N MET A 354 2.65 -21.14 -6.63
CA MET A 354 3.47 -21.94 -5.69
C MET A 354 2.72 -23.12 -5.07
N SER A 355 1.41 -23.00 -4.90
CA SER A 355 0.56 -24.06 -4.34
C SER A 355 -0.02 -25.03 -5.40
N ALA A 356 0.20 -24.72 -6.68
CA ALA A 356 -0.34 -25.49 -7.80
C ALA A 356 0.47 -26.75 -8.09
N GLU A 357 -0.20 -27.77 -8.61
CA GLU A 357 0.47 -28.95 -9.17
C GLU A 357 0.90 -28.68 -10.62
N GLY A 358 2.16 -28.87 -10.91
CA GLY A 358 2.75 -28.62 -12.22
C GLY A 358 3.45 -27.27 -12.32
N PHE A 359 3.65 -26.79 -13.53
CA PHE A 359 4.41 -25.59 -13.84
C PHE A 359 3.49 -24.41 -14.14
N SER A 360 3.80 -23.24 -13.57
CA SER A 360 3.10 -21.98 -13.85
C SER A 360 4.07 -20.91 -14.33
N THR A 361 3.59 -19.99 -15.15
CA THR A 361 4.24 -18.68 -15.41
C THR A 361 3.33 -17.55 -14.94
N VAL A 362 3.92 -16.54 -14.33
CA VAL A 362 3.22 -15.29 -13.96
C VAL A 362 3.84 -14.16 -14.76
N ASP A 363 3.10 -13.65 -15.72
CA ASP A 363 3.52 -12.53 -16.55
C ASP A 363 3.17 -11.17 -15.90
N ASP A 364 3.63 -10.06 -16.50
CA ASP A 364 3.39 -8.69 -16.03
C ASP A 364 3.85 -8.42 -14.58
N ILE A 365 4.92 -9.06 -14.15
CA ILE A 365 5.51 -8.93 -12.80
C ILE A 365 5.90 -7.50 -12.44
N ARG A 366 6.03 -6.60 -13.44
CA ARG A 366 6.23 -5.15 -13.23
C ARG A 366 5.20 -4.53 -12.28
N TYR A 367 4.00 -5.12 -12.16
CA TYR A 367 3.01 -4.68 -11.19
C TYR A 367 3.37 -5.11 -9.76
N ILE A 368 3.98 -6.30 -9.58
CA ILE A 368 4.43 -6.81 -8.29
C ILE A 368 5.62 -5.98 -7.78
N GLU A 369 6.57 -5.66 -8.66
CA GLU A 369 7.77 -4.86 -8.35
C GLU A 369 7.48 -3.43 -7.90
N ARG A 370 6.24 -2.96 -8.06
CA ARG A 370 5.82 -1.65 -7.56
C ARG A 370 5.86 -1.57 -6.04
N GLY A 371 5.61 -2.67 -5.32
CA GLY A 371 5.49 -2.66 -3.87
C GLY A 371 6.03 -3.89 -3.15
N TYR A 372 6.61 -4.88 -3.85
CA TYR A 372 7.29 -6.01 -3.23
C TYR A 372 8.76 -6.02 -3.67
N GLU A 373 9.64 -5.80 -2.72
CA GLU A 373 11.07 -5.82 -2.94
C GLU A 373 11.60 -7.26 -2.97
N ASP A 374 12.32 -7.61 -4.05
CA ASP A 374 12.97 -8.93 -4.21
C ASP A 374 12.01 -10.11 -3.92
N PHE A 375 10.74 -10.00 -4.29
CA PHE A 375 9.70 -10.94 -3.90
C PHE A 375 10.07 -12.41 -4.21
N HIS A 376 10.56 -12.67 -5.43
CA HIS A 376 11.00 -14.01 -5.84
C HIS A 376 12.20 -14.49 -5.02
N LEU A 377 13.17 -13.62 -4.69
CA LEU A 377 14.35 -14.01 -3.88
C LEU A 377 13.96 -14.35 -2.44
N LYS A 378 13.05 -13.57 -1.85
CA LYS A 378 12.52 -13.86 -0.51
C LYS A 378 11.78 -15.21 -0.49
N LEU A 379 10.97 -15.49 -1.50
CA LEU A 379 10.28 -16.77 -1.62
C LEU A 379 11.26 -17.95 -1.86
N GLN A 380 12.31 -17.77 -2.69
CA GLN A 380 13.38 -18.75 -2.83
C GLN A 380 14.08 -19.03 -1.49
N GLY A 381 14.34 -17.98 -0.70
CA GLY A 381 14.92 -18.12 0.64
C GLY A 381 14.06 -18.95 1.60
N LEU A 382 12.75 -19.01 1.36
CA LEU A 382 11.81 -19.87 2.08
C LEU A 382 11.67 -21.27 1.49
N GLY A 383 12.39 -21.58 0.40
CA GLY A 383 12.38 -22.90 -0.23
C GLY A 383 11.47 -23.03 -1.47
N ALA A 384 10.86 -21.93 -1.92
CA ALA A 384 10.06 -21.97 -3.13
C ALA A 384 10.90 -22.21 -4.39
N GLN A 385 10.39 -23.05 -5.29
CA GLN A 385 10.97 -23.26 -6.62
C GLN A 385 10.42 -22.20 -7.58
N ILE A 386 11.01 -21.03 -7.57
CA ILE A 386 10.61 -19.87 -8.35
C ILE A 386 11.83 -19.20 -8.95
N GLU A 387 11.78 -18.74 -10.18
CA GLU A 387 12.85 -17.98 -10.83
C GLU A 387 12.26 -16.83 -11.65
N LEU A 388 13.00 -15.72 -11.71
CA LEU A 388 12.74 -14.63 -12.64
C LEU A 388 13.24 -15.05 -14.02
N ILE A 389 12.37 -15.01 -15.02
CA ILE A 389 12.68 -15.45 -16.38
C ILE A 389 12.73 -14.23 -17.31
N GLU A 390 13.88 -13.97 -17.90
CA GLU A 390 14.07 -12.89 -18.87
C GLU A 390 14.05 -13.39 -20.32
N THR A 391 14.41 -14.65 -20.55
CA THR A 391 14.50 -15.23 -21.89
C THR A 391 13.84 -16.59 -21.99
N GLU A 392 13.39 -16.98 -23.20
CA GLU A 392 12.89 -18.33 -23.45
C GLU A 392 13.92 -19.43 -23.13
N ARG A 393 15.23 -19.12 -23.23
CA ARG A 393 16.29 -20.04 -22.88
C ARG A 393 16.30 -20.33 -21.38
N ASP A 394 16.08 -19.31 -20.55
CA ASP A 394 16.03 -19.46 -19.10
C ASP A 394 14.78 -20.24 -18.69
N LEU A 395 13.64 -19.98 -19.34
CA LEU A 395 12.42 -20.76 -19.16
C LEU A 395 12.64 -22.26 -19.44
N ARG A 396 13.33 -22.60 -20.53
CA ARG A 396 13.65 -23.99 -20.86
C ARG A 396 14.56 -24.63 -19.81
N LYS A 397 15.60 -23.92 -19.36
CA LYS A 397 16.50 -24.40 -18.29
C LYS A 397 15.73 -24.63 -16.98
N PHE A 398 14.87 -23.71 -16.59
CA PHE A 398 14.07 -23.85 -15.37
C PHE A 398 13.15 -25.08 -15.46
N LYS A 399 12.45 -25.29 -16.57
CA LYS A 399 11.61 -26.48 -16.81
C LYS A 399 12.38 -27.76 -16.67
N LEU A 400 13.65 -27.84 -17.18
CA LEU A 400 14.50 -28.99 -17.04
C LEU A 400 15.03 -29.24 -15.61
N LYS A 401 15.06 -28.20 -14.78
CA LYS A 401 15.52 -28.27 -13.38
C LYS A 401 14.44 -28.81 -12.44
N ILE A 402 13.19 -28.50 -12.71
CA ILE A 402 12.06 -28.88 -11.85
C ILE A 402 11.26 -30.09 -12.34
N GLY A 403 11.43 -30.54 -13.59
CA GLY A 403 10.79 -31.70 -14.18
C GLY A 403 11.73 -32.86 -14.26
#